data_1d73eab6ce3c3ebe408d85bb627f9596
#
_entry.id   1d73eab6ce3c3ebe408d85bb627f9596
#
_cell.length_a   1.000
_cell.length_b   1.000
_cell.length_c   1.000
_cell.angle_alpha   90.00
_cell.angle_beta   90.00
_cell.angle_gamma   90.00
#
_symmetry.space_group_name_H-M   'P 1'
#
loop_
_entity.id
_entity.type
_entity.pdbx_description
1 polymer ?
#
loop_
_entity_poly.entity_id
_entity_poly.type
_entity_poly.pdbx_seq_one_letter_code
_entity_poly.pdbx_strand_id
1 'polypeptide(L)'
;LRHHFYLGNRFLVREKFAFSQGEGRNVTQGNLGGHQYTSRIELLPFGNFIKKGDYRAADLNREQTPKLMFGTTYDINNNAVKTRSNMGSYMSNDIGFHETNIYTLFLDLMFKYRGFSLMGEFAHRDASEPVALNSDNTPTGDVVQVGNGLNLQSGYLFKNNWEVSARFTNIELDIEITGKNPQKQYTLGLSKYIVGHKLKVQTDLSYLNIDNGLDELMYRLQVDVHF
;
A
#
# COMPACT_ATOMS: atom_id res chain seq x y z
N LEU A 1 16.53 -11.16 0.29
CA LEU A 1 16.36 -12.58 0.52
C LEU A 1 14.91 -12.98 0.31
N ARG A 2 14.67 -14.16 -0.28
CA ARG A 2 13.33 -14.76 -0.41
C ARG A 2 13.42 -16.24 -0.11
N HIS A 3 12.53 -16.72 0.72
CA HIS A 3 12.42 -18.12 1.08
C HIS A 3 10.95 -18.54 1.10
N HIS A 4 10.66 -19.83 0.92
CA HIS A 4 9.32 -20.37 1.09
C HIS A 4 9.39 -21.85 1.44
N PHE A 5 8.39 -22.31 2.17
CA PHE A 5 8.23 -23.71 2.55
C PHE A 5 6.75 -24.07 2.72
N TYR A 6 6.46 -25.36 2.73
CA TYR A 6 5.13 -25.89 2.95
C TYR A 6 5.00 -26.51 4.34
N LEU A 7 3.93 -26.19 5.03
CA LEU A 7 3.45 -26.91 6.20
C LEU A 7 2.38 -27.90 5.76
N GLY A 8 2.73 -29.20 5.76
CA GLY A 8 1.90 -30.23 5.14
C GLY A 8 1.81 -30.08 3.62
N ASN A 9 0.66 -30.49 3.04
CA ASN A 9 0.52 -30.60 1.59
C ASN A 9 0.06 -29.31 0.86
N ARG A 10 -0.44 -28.30 1.59
CA ARG A 10 -1.09 -27.14 0.95
C ARG A 10 -0.75 -25.80 1.57
N PHE A 11 -0.49 -25.74 2.87
CA PHE A 11 -0.22 -24.50 3.55
C PHE A 11 1.17 -23.98 3.17
N LEU A 12 1.22 -22.92 2.38
CA LEU A 12 2.47 -22.30 1.95
C LEU A 12 2.80 -21.08 2.81
N VAL A 13 4.02 -21.00 3.29
CA VAL A 13 4.61 -19.83 3.95
C VAL A 13 5.68 -19.26 3.03
N ARG A 14 5.65 -17.96 2.82
CA ARG A 14 6.69 -17.22 2.09
C ARG A 14 7.29 -16.16 2.99
N GLU A 15 8.60 -16.08 3.02
CA GLU A 15 9.38 -15.14 3.78
C GLU A 15 10.20 -14.27 2.85
N LYS A 16 10.23 -12.98 3.11
CA LYS A 16 10.99 -12.00 2.34
C LYS A 16 11.69 -11.05 3.28
N PHE A 17 12.94 -10.75 3.00
CA PHE A 17 13.72 -9.74 3.69
C PHE A 17 14.43 -8.87 2.67
N ALA A 18 14.37 -7.54 2.88
CA ALA A 18 15.09 -6.56 2.09
C ALA A 18 15.91 -5.65 3.00
N PHE A 19 17.09 -5.29 2.54
CA PHE A 19 17.95 -4.28 3.11
C PHE A 19 18.23 -3.24 2.02
N SER A 20 18.04 -1.97 2.34
CA SER A 20 18.23 -0.85 1.40
C SER A 20 18.74 0.41 2.11
N GLN A 21 19.15 1.38 1.31
CA GLN A 21 19.59 2.69 1.80
C GLN A 21 18.41 3.53 2.21
N GLY A 22 17.65 3.67 2.90
CA GLY A 22 16.49 4.41 3.42
C GLY A 22 15.87 5.52 2.57
N GLU A 23 16.57 6.16 1.63
CA GLU A 23 16.04 7.33 0.88
C GLU A 23 15.21 6.96 -0.34
N GLY A 24 15.16 5.68 -0.72
CA GLY A 24 14.37 5.18 -1.84
C GLY A 24 15.14 5.13 -3.17
N ARG A 25 14.37 4.98 -4.25
CA ARG A 25 14.92 4.73 -5.59
C ARG A 25 15.49 6.00 -6.22
N ASN A 26 16.58 5.84 -6.99
CA ASN A 26 17.25 6.91 -7.77
C ASN A 26 17.85 8.05 -6.91
N VAL A 27 18.28 7.76 -5.70
CA VAL A 27 19.06 8.70 -4.91
C VAL A 27 20.48 8.70 -5.43
N THR A 28 20.96 9.88 -5.87
CA THR A 28 22.28 10.06 -6.53
C THR A 28 23.32 10.70 -5.64
N GLN A 29 22.95 11.18 -4.47
CA GLN A 29 23.84 11.93 -3.55
C GLN A 29 24.38 11.06 -2.40
N GLY A 30 24.33 9.74 -2.53
CA GLY A 30 24.75 8.83 -1.48
C GLY A 30 23.66 8.61 -0.42
N ASN A 31 24.04 7.96 0.67
CA ASN A 31 23.16 7.72 1.81
C ASN A 31 23.16 8.95 2.72
N LEU A 32 22.04 9.65 2.83
CA LEU A 32 21.91 10.86 3.65
C LEU A 32 21.42 10.57 5.07
N GLY A 33 20.88 9.38 5.30
CA GLY A 33 20.37 8.93 6.58
C GLY A 33 20.91 7.56 6.95
N GLY A 34 20.09 6.74 7.58
CA GLY A 34 20.41 5.37 7.90
C GLY A 34 19.97 4.37 6.83
N HIS A 35 19.69 3.15 7.25
CA HIS A 35 19.30 2.06 6.37
C HIS A 35 17.89 1.56 6.67
N GLN A 36 17.24 1.05 5.64
CA GLN A 36 15.89 0.49 5.74
C GLN A 36 15.92 -1.03 5.74
N TYR A 37 15.18 -1.62 6.67
CA TYR A 37 15.00 -3.05 6.86
C TYR A 37 13.55 -3.41 6.70
N THR A 38 13.23 -4.25 5.74
CA THR A 38 11.86 -4.68 5.47
C THR A 38 11.76 -6.19 5.61
N SER A 39 10.90 -6.68 6.50
CA SER A 39 10.60 -8.09 6.69
C SER A 39 9.16 -8.37 6.36
N ARG A 40 8.87 -9.44 5.58
CA ARG A 40 7.52 -9.83 5.19
C ARG A 40 7.30 -11.33 5.31
N ILE A 41 6.15 -11.70 5.88
CA ILE A 41 5.64 -13.07 5.90
C ILE A 41 4.30 -13.11 5.17
N GLU A 42 4.12 -14.10 4.29
CA GLU A 42 2.88 -14.39 3.61
C GLU A 42 2.42 -15.81 3.93
N LEU A 43 1.18 -15.95 4.34
CA LEU A 43 0.53 -17.22 4.66
C LEU A 43 -0.52 -17.53 3.61
N LEU A 44 -0.40 -18.66 2.93
CA LEU A 44 -1.32 -19.12 1.91
C LEU A 44 -1.91 -20.50 2.31
N PRO A 45 -2.95 -20.54 3.14
CA PRO A 45 -3.49 -21.78 3.71
C PRO A 45 -4.04 -22.75 2.66
N PHE A 46 -4.47 -22.24 1.51
CA PHE A 46 -5.02 -23.04 0.40
C PHE A 46 -4.05 -23.17 -0.78
N GLY A 47 -2.75 -22.91 -0.52
CA GLY A 47 -1.69 -22.97 -1.53
C GLY A 47 -1.69 -21.81 -2.51
N ASN A 48 -0.89 -21.93 -3.56
CA ASN A 48 -0.69 -20.88 -4.55
C ASN A 48 -1.97 -20.54 -5.32
N PHE A 49 -2.10 -19.27 -5.68
CA PHE A 49 -3.04 -18.80 -6.69
C PHE A 49 -2.55 -19.16 -8.10
N ILE A 50 -3.47 -19.39 -9.02
CA ILE A 50 -3.14 -19.63 -10.44
C ILE A 50 -2.42 -18.40 -11.01
N LYS A 51 -1.28 -18.64 -11.68
CA LYS A 51 -0.50 -17.59 -12.36
C LYS A 51 -0.20 -16.37 -11.48
N LYS A 52 0.11 -16.58 -10.19
CA LYS A 52 0.40 -15.52 -9.22
C LYS A 52 -0.77 -14.53 -9.08
N GLY A 53 -1.99 -15.04 -9.01
CA GLY A 53 -3.21 -14.25 -8.87
C GLY A 53 -3.28 -13.42 -7.59
N ASP A 54 -2.49 -13.76 -6.57
CA ASP A 54 -2.31 -13.02 -5.32
C ASP A 54 -1.70 -11.61 -5.50
N TYR A 55 -1.10 -11.31 -6.66
CA TYR A 55 -0.56 -9.99 -6.99
C TYR A 55 -1.46 -9.17 -7.94
N ARG A 56 -2.71 -9.56 -8.12
CA ARG A 56 -3.65 -8.90 -9.03
C ARG A 56 -5.01 -8.77 -8.36
N ALA A 57 -5.71 -7.66 -8.53
CA ALA A 57 -7.01 -7.44 -7.89
C ALA A 57 -8.08 -8.39 -8.43
N ALA A 58 -8.37 -8.38 -9.74
CA ALA A 58 -9.41 -9.19 -10.35
C ALA A 58 -9.09 -10.68 -10.37
N ASP A 59 -10.11 -11.55 -10.23
CA ASP A 59 -9.96 -13.00 -10.39
C ASP A 59 -10.12 -13.46 -11.86
N LEU A 60 -9.20 -12.99 -12.74
CA LEU A 60 -9.21 -13.35 -14.15
C LEU A 60 -9.01 -14.84 -14.42
N ASN A 61 -8.37 -15.55 -13.51
CA ASN A 61 -8.17 -17.00 -13.64
C ASN A 61 -9.39 -17.80 -13.14
N ARG A 62 -10.37 -17.12 -12.52
CA ARG A 62 -11.56 -17.75 -11.93
C ARG A 62 -11.19 -18.95 -11.07
N GLU A 63 -10.44 -18.72 -10.00
CA GLU A 63 -9.99 -19.76 -9.07
C GLU A 63 -11.11 -20.74 -8.75
N GLN A 64 -10.96 -21.99 -9.12
CA GLN A 64 -12.03 -23.01 -8.97
C GLN A 64 -12.23 -23.46 -7.52
N THR A 65 -11.23 -23.23 -6.68
CA THR A 65 -11.25 -23.46 -5.24
C THR A 65 -10.94 -22.15 -4.52
N PRO A 66 -11.48 -21.92 -3.31
CA PRO A 66 -11.11 -20.75 -2.54
C PRO A 66 -9.59 -20.61 -2.40
N LYS A 67 -9.09 -19.41 -2.59
CA LYS A 67 -7.69 -19.03 -2.37
C LYS A 67 -7.63 -17.86 -1.41
N LEU A 68 -6.70 -17.92 -0.48
CA LEU A 68 -6.48 -16.89 0.52
C LEU A 68 -4.97 -16.67 0.68
N MET A 69 -4.57 -15.42 0.73
CA MET A 69 -3.25 -14.98 1.18
C MET A 69 -3.45 -13.95 2.27
N PHE A 70 -2.73 -14.10 3.36
CA PHE A 70 -2.60 -13.10 4.39
C PHE A 70 -1.13 -12.73 4.51
N GLY A 71 -0.83 -11.43 4.44
CA GLY A 71 0.52 -10.88 4.53
C GLY A 71 0.69 -9.95 5.71
N THR A 72 1.85 -9.99 6.33
CA THR A 72 2.31 -8.99 7.28
C THR A 72 3.69 -8.52 6.89
N THR A 73 3.91 -7.21 6.90
CA THR A 73 5.21 -6.60 6.62
C THR A 73 5.54 -5.62 7.73
N TYR A 74 6.75 -5.73 8.28
CA TYR A 74 7.28 -4.76 9.21
C TYR A 74 8.50 -4.09 8.59
N ASP A 75 8.47 -2.78 8.57
CA ASP A 75 9.48 -1.92 7.94
C ASP A 75 10.05 -0.96 8.97
N ILE A 76 11.37 -0.90 9.06
CA ILE A 76 12.12 0.03 9.90
C ILE A 76 13.05 0.81 8.98
N ASN A 77 12.90 2.13 8.94
CA ASN A 77 13.83 3.02 8.29
C ASN A 77 14.57 3.83 9.37
N ASN A 78 15.80 3.42 9.66
CA ASN A 78 16.62 4.08 10.67
C ASN A 78 17.15 5.41 10.13
N ASN A 79 17.13 6.45 10.97
CA ASN A 79 17.61 7.79 10.63
C ASN A 79 17.05 8.26 9.28
N ALA A 80 15.74 8.04 9.08
CA ALA A 80 15.06 8.46 7.86
C ALA A 80 15.03 9.99 7.76
N VAL A 81 15.32 10.50 6.57
CA VAL A 81 15.39 11.94 6.27
C VAL A 81 14.21 12.45 5.43
N LYS A 82 13.19 11.60 5.22
CA LYS A 82 12.03 11.94 4.39
C LYS A 82 10.70 11.75 5.14
N THR A 83 9.74 12.59 4.82
CA THR A 83 8.42 12.66 5.47
C THR A 83 7.58 11.38 5.39
N ARG A 84 7.89 10.44 4.48
CA ARG A 84 7.16 9.19 4.29
C ARG A 84 8.11 7.99 4.17
N SER A 85 9.05 7.84 5.09
CA SER A 85 10.09 6.83 5.06
C SER A 85 11.02 7.01 3.85
N ASN A 86 11.03 6.11 2.87
CA ASN A 86 11.84 6.23 1.65
C ASN A 86 11.18 7.07 0.54
N MET A 87 10.08 7.75 0.83
CA MET A 87 9.30 8.57 -0.09
C MET A 87 9.00 9.93 0.52
N GLY A 88 8.44 10.84 -0.27
CA GLY A 88 8.10 12.20 0.16
C GLY A 88 9.24 13.18 0.00
N SER A 89 9.08 14.37 0.58
CA SER A 89 10.09 15.42 0.63
C SER A 89 11.16 15.13 1.67
N TYR A 90 12.35 15.66 1.46
CA TYR A 90 13.38 15.68 2.49
C TYR A 90 12.97 16.64 3.62
N MET A 91 13.23 16.26 4.85
CA MET A 91 13.04 17.08 6.05
C MET A 91 14.33 17.86 6.32
N SER A 92 14.50 18.98 5.60
CA SER A 92 15.69 19.82 5.73
C SER A 92 15.62 20.69 6.99
N ASN A 93 16.77 20.92 7.63
CA ASN A 93 16.92 21.86 8.75
C ASN A 93 18.16 22.76 8.54
N ASP A 94 18.47 23.61 9.49
CA ASP A 94 19.58 24.59 9.44
C ASP A 94 20.99 23.97 9.43
N ILE A 95 21.13 22.70 9.83
CA ILE A 95 22.41 21.99 9.86
C ILE A 95 22.52 20.83 8.84
N GLY A 96 21.43 20.58 8.05
CA GLY A 96 21.35 19.50 7.07
C GLY A 96 19.98 18.89 6.97
N PHE A 97 19.75 17.73 7.60
CA PHE A 97 18.49 17.02 7.57
C PHE A 97 18.09 16.57 8.97
N HIS A 98 16.80 16.66 9.27
CA HIS A 98 16.23 16.01 10.44
C HIS A 98 16.20 14.50 10.20
N GLU A 99 16.80 13.74 11.10
CA GLU A 99 16.88 12.29 11.07
C GLU A 99 15.97 11.69 12.14
N THR A 100 15.11 10.76 11.78
CA THR A 100 14.23 10.05 12.73
C THR A 100 14.04 8.59 12.34
N ASN A 101 13.80 7.72 13.31
CA ASN A 101 13.44 6.33 13.01
C ASN A 101 11.95 6.24 12.67
N ILE A 102 11.64 5.66 11.51
CA ILE A 102 10.27 5.46 11.06
C ILE A 102 9.95 3.96 11.04
N TYR A 103 8.84 3.60 11.66
CA TYR A 103 8.33 2.24 11.76
C TYR A 103 7.02 2.14 11.00
N THR A 104 6.88 1.12 10.14
CA THR A 104 5.61 0.90 9.43
C THR A 104 5.22 -0.57 9.50
N LEU A 105 4.02 -0.85 10.00
CA LEU A 105 3.37 -2.16 9.93
C LEU A 105 2.38 -2.15 8.78
N PHE A 106 2.46 -3.15 7.88
CA PHE A 106 1.45 -3.40 6.87
C PHE A 106 0.83 -4.78 7.10
N LEU A 107 -0.49 -4.83 7.01
CA LEU A 107 -1.26 -6.07 6.96
C LEU A 107 -2.02 -6.08 5.63
N ASP A 108 -2.01 -7.20 4.93
CA ASP A 108 -2.74 -7.34 3.68
C ASP A 108 -3.37 -8.72 3.53
N LEU A 109 -4.47 -8.74 2.80
CA LEU A 109 -5.27 -9.92 2.54
C LEU A 109 -5.69 -9.94 1.07
N MET A 110 -5.63 -11.12 0.45
CA MET A 110 -6.20 -11.40 -0.86
C MET A 110 -7.01 -12.68 -0.80
N PHE A 111 -8.29 -12.60 -1.18
CA PHE A 111 -9.16 -13.76 -1.34
C PHE A 111 -9.72 -13.82 -2.75
N LYS A 112 -9.78 -15.02 -3.35
CA LYS A 112 -10.36 -15.24 -4.67
C LYS A 112 -11.12 -16.55 -4.75
N TYR A 113 -12.27 -16.51 -5.43
CA TYR A 113 -13.07 -17.69 -5.72
C TYR A 113 -14.10 -17.43 -6.83
N ARG A 114 -14.02 -18.17 -7.93
CA ARG A 114 -15.00 -18.20 -9.05
C ARG A 114 -15.39 -16.82 -9.60
N GLY A 115 -14.41 -15.95 -9.78
CA GLY A 115 -14.60 -14.59 -10.27
C GLY A 115 -14.80 -13.54 -9.17
N PHE A 116 -15.08 -13.94 -7.93
CA PHE A 116 -15.07 -13.02 -6.79
C PHE A 116 -13.65 -12.78 -6.32
N SER A 117 -13.34 -11.54 -6.00
CA SER A 117 -12.08 -11.11 -5.39
C SER A 117 -12.33 -10.16 -4.23
N LEU A 118 -11.55 -10.29 -3.17
CA LEU A 118 -11.49 -9.36 -2.04
C LEU A 118 -10.03 -9.07 -1.72
N MET A 119 -9.70 -7.80 -1.61
CA MET A 119 -8.39 -7.30 -1.19
C MET A 119 -8.58 -6.37 0.01
N GLY A 120 -7.76 -6.54 1.02
CA GLY A 120 -7.68 -5.67 2.18
C GLY A 120 -6.23 -5.27 2.42
N GLU A 121 -6.00 -4.02 2.75
CA GLU A 121 -4.69 -3.49 3.12
C GLU A 121 -4.85 -2.54 4.31
N PHE A 122 -4.04 -2.70 5.32
CA PHE A 122 -3.93 -1.81 6.46
C PHE A 122 -2.47 -1.42 6.64
N ALA A 123 -2.24 -0.15 6.91
CA ALA A 123 -0.92 0.39 7.25
C ALA A 123 -1.01 1.21 8.53
N HIS A 124 -0.05 1.03 9.41
CA HIS A 124 0.18 1.88 10.58
C HIS A 124 1.62 2.37 10.55
N ARG A 125 1.82 3.67 10.63
CA ARG A 125 3.14 4.29 10.66
C ARG A 125 3.31 5.13 11.90
N ASP A 126 4.50 4.99 12.51
CA ASP A 126 4.96 5.79 13.63
C ASP A 126 6.40 6.25 13.41
N ALA A 127 6.84 7.25 14.18
CA ALA A 127 8.21 7.76 14.15
C ALA A 127 8.66 8.18 15.55
N SER A 128 9.96 8.01 15.83
CA SER A 128 10.54 8.37 17.13
C SER A 128 10.43 9.89 17.40
N GLU A 129 10.71 10.69 16.36
CA GLU A 129 10.64 12.16 16.39
C GLU A 129 9.94 12.63 15.12
N PRO A 130 8.59 12.67 15.11
CA PRO A 130 7.84 12.92 13.89
C PRO A 130 7.87 14.36 13.40
N VAL A 131 8.22 15.34 14.26
CA VAL A 131 8.31 16.76 13.89
C VAL A 131 9.76 17.12 13.62
N ALA A 132 10.04 17.65 12.43
CA ALA A 132 11.39 18.07 12.06
C ALA A 132 11.76 19.38 12.76
N LEU A 133 12.93 19.40 13.41
CA LEU A 133 13.42 20.50 14.20
C LEU A 133 14.75 21.05 13.66
N ASN A 134 14.94 22.36 13.83
CA ASN A 134 16.24 23.02 13.69
C ASN A 134 17.13 22.77 14.91
N SER A 135 18.38 23.17 14.86
CA SER A 135 19.35 23.03 15.95
C SER A 135 18.96 23.77 17.24
N ASP A 136 18.13 24.79 17.14
CA ASP A 136 17.56 25.56 18.26
C ASP A 136 16.22 25.00 18.77
N ASN A 137 15.82 23.80 18.34
CA ASN A 137 14.54 23.14 18.61
C ASN A 137 13.30 23.84 18.04
N THR A 138 13.43 24.79 17.12
CA THR A 138 12.28 25.36 16.42
C THR A 138 11.81 24.43 15.31
N PRO A 139 10.47 24.22 15.12
CA PRO A 139 9.95 23.39 14.04
C PRO A 139 10.30 23.97 12.67
N THR A 140 10.71 23.09 11.73
CA THR A 140 10.97 23.46 10.33
C THR A 140 9.69 23.58 9.50
N GLY A 141 8.59 22.99 9.96
CA GLY A 141 7.33 22.84 9.23
C GLY A 141 7.18 21.49 8.53
N ASP A 142 8.25 20.70 8.39
CA ASP A 142 8.16 19.34 7.89
C ASP A 142 7.82 18.35 9.01
N VAL A 143 6.99 17.35 8.69
CA VAL A 143 6.60 16.29 9.63
C VAL A 143 6.55 14.93 8.95
N VAL A 144 6.83 13.88 9.70
CA VAL A 144 6.59 12.52 9.25
C VAL A 144 5.09 12.26 9.19
N GLN A 145 4.63 11.66 8.10
CA GLN A 145 3.21 11.30 7.92
C GLN A 145 2.90 10.04 8.75
N VAL A 146 2.68 10.22 10.04
CA VAL A 146 2.31 9.16 11.00
C VAL A 146 0.80 8.97 11.06
N GLY A 147 0.33 7.76 11.42
CA GLY A 147 -1.09 7.42 11.50
C GLY A 147 -1.45 6.14 10.78
N ASN A 148 -2.70 6.00 10.36
CA ASN A 148 -3.28 4.78 9.83
C ASN A 148 -3.83 4.96 8.41
N GLY A 149 -3.80 3.89 7.64
CA GLY A 149 -4.48 3.78 6.35
C GLY A 149 -5.14 2.42 6.20
N LEU A 150 -6.39 2.41 5.73
CA LEU A 150 -7.15 1.19 5.41
C LEU A 150 -7.63 1.29 3.97
N ASN A 151 -7.46 0.21 3.20
CA ASN A 151 -8.02 0.04 1.87
C ASN A 151 -8.71 -1.32 1.79
N LEU A 152 -10.01 -1.33 1.45
CA LEU A 152 -10.78 -2.53 1.21
C LEU A 152 -11.36 -2.47 -0.19
N GLN A 153 -11.11 -3.49 -1.00
CA GLN A 153 -11.62 -3.58 -2.35
C GLN A 153 -12.22 -4.95 -2.61
N SER A 154 -13.40 -4.98 -3.21
CA SER A 154 -14.00 -6.21 -3.71
C SER A 154 -14.41 -6.07 -5.16
N GLY A 155 -14.45 -7.19 -5.88
CA GLY A 155 -14.88 -7.23 -7.28
C GLY A 155 -15.51 -8.56 -7.64
N TYR A 156 -16.37 -8.52 -8.64
CA TYR A 156 -16.93 -9.73 -9.25
C TYR A 156 -16.77 -9.68 -10.75
N LEU A 157 -16.02 -10.63 -11.28
CA LEU A 157 -15.74 -10.80 -12.70
C LEU A 157 -16.73 -11.79 -13.33
N PHE A 158 -17.65 -11.28 -14.12
CA PHE A 158 -18.63 -12.06 -14.89
C PHE A 158 -17.96 -12.90 -16.00
N LYS A 159 -18.64 -13.94 -16.47
CA LYS A 159 -18.13 -14.85 -17.53
C LYS A 159 -17.77 -14.11 -18.83
N ASN A 160 -18.43 -13.02 -19.13
CA ASN A 160 -18.19 -12.17 -20.29
C ASN A 160 -17.04 -11.15 -20.11
N ASN A 161 -16.24 -11.28 -19.06
CA ASN A 161 -15.09 -10.44 -18.72
C ASN A 161 -15.44 -8.97 -18.39
N TRP A 162 -16.66 -8.68 -17.99
CA TRP A 162 -16.98 -7.48 -17.26
C TRP A 162 -16.73 -7.71 -15.76
N GLU A 163 -16.25 -6.69 -15.07
CA GLU A 163 -16.07 -6.67 -13.62
C GLU A 163 -16.75 -5.45 -13.04
N VAL A 164 -17.55 -5.66 -12.02
CA VAL A 164 -18.03 -4.61 -11.11
C VAL A 164 -17.19 -4.67 -9.85
N SER A 165 -16.69 -3.54 -9.39
CA SER A 165 -15.85 -3.45 -8.21
C SER A 165 -16.27 -2.29 -7.31
N ALA A 166 -16.03 -2.46 -6.01
CA ALA A 166 -16.19 -1.40 -5.02
C ALA A 166 -14.92 -1.31 -4.18
N ARG A 167 -14.54 -0.08 -3.79
CA ARG A 167 -13.41 0.19 -2.91
C ARG A 167 -13.79 1.22 -1.86
N PHE A 168 -13.36 0.95 -0.64
CA PHE A 168 -13.37 1.87 0.48
C PHE A 168 -11.95 2.13 0.91
N THR A 169 -11.58 3.40 1.04
CA THR A 169 -10.28 3.83 1.57
C THR A 169 -10.52 4.78 2.73
N ASN A 170 -9.82 4.57 3.84
CA ASN A 170 -9.83 5.44 5.00
C ASN A 170 -8.38 5.81 5.35
N ILE A 171 -8.09 7.10 5.50
CA ILE A 171 -6.77 7.63 5.89
C ILE A 171 -6.98 8.48 7.12
N GLU A 172 -6.38 8.08 8.22
CA GLU A 172 -6.42 8.76 9.53
C GLU A 172 -4.97 9.03 9.97
N LEU A 173 -4.42 10.16 9.53
CA LEU A 173 -3.14 10.63 10.04
C LEU A 173 -3.34 11.28 11.40
N ASP A 174 -2.29 11.29 12.22
CA ASP A 174 -2.28 12.01 13.47
C ASP A 174 -2.43 13.52 13.20
N ILE A 175 -3.56 14.07 13.58
CA ILE A 175 -3.91 15.47 13.28
C ILE A 175 -3.06 16.46 14.07
N GLU A 176 -2.64 16.10 15.29
CA GLU A 176 -1.83 16.98 16.14
C GLU A 176 -0.41 17.16 15.55
N ILE A 177 0.09 16.12 14.88
CA ILE A 177 1.41 16.13 14.24
C ILE A 177 1.34 16.66 12.81
N THR A 178 0.40 16.11 12.01
CA THR A 178 0.38 16.35 10.56
C THR A 178 -0.48 17.52 10.13
N GLY A 179 -1.39 17.98 10.99
CA GLY A 179 -2.39 18.99 10.66
C GLY A 179 -3.41 18.55 9.59
N LYS A 180 -3.45 17.25 9.25
CA LYS A 180 -4.30 16.72 8.19
C LYS A 180 -5.54 16.05 8.73
N ASN A 181 -6.68 16.46 8.21
CA ASN A 181 -7.96 15.86 8.56
C ASN A 181 -8.10 14.43 8.00
N PRO A 182 -8.84 13.56 8.70
CA PRO A 182 -9.19 12.23 8.20
C PRO A 182 -9.93 12.30 6.85
N GLN A 183 -9.69 11.29 6.02
CA GLN A 183 -10.26 11.20 4.68
C GLN A 183 -10.86 9.82 4.44
N LYS A 184 -12.09 9.79 3.89
CA LYS A 184 -12.77 8.56 3.49
C LYS A 184 -13.15 8.64 2.02
N GLN A 185 -12.80 7.62 1.27
CA GLN A 185 -13.14 7.55 -0.16
C GLN A 185 -13.91 6.28 -0.47
N TYR A 186 -15.01 6.45 -1.19
CA TYR A 186 -15.85 5.38 -1.71
C TYR A 186 -15.76 5.39 -3.23
N THR A 187 -15.43 4.25 -3.83
CA THR A 187 -15.27 4.14 -5.27
C THR A 187 -16.08 2.97 -5.81
N LEU A 188 -16.84 3.20 -6.87
CA LEU A 188 -17.49 2.17 -7.68
C LEU A 188 -16.82 2.13 -9.04
N GLY A 189 -16.44 0.94 -9.49
CA GLY A 189 -15.72 0.72 -10.73
C GLY A 189 -16.41 -0.30 -11.64
N LEU A 190 -16.29 -0.06 -12.93
CA LEU A 190 -16.69 -0.98 -13.98
C LEU A 190 -15.51 -1.18 -14.92
N SER A 191 -15.11 -2.43 -15.14
CA SER A 191 -13.97 -2.77 -16.02
C SER A 191 -14.39 -3.79 -17.07
N LYS A 192 -13.84 -3.65 -18.27
CA LYS A 192 -13.94 -4.64 -19.35
C LYS A 192 -12.55 -5.15 -19.68
N TYR A 193 -12.31 -6.43 -19.47
CA TYR A 193 -11.07 -7.11 -19.87
C TYR A 193 -11.24 -7.66 -21.28
N ILE A 194 -10.54 -7.08 -22.25
CA ILE A 194 -10.60 -7.47 -23.67
C ILE A 194 -9.57 -8.58 -23.94
N VAL A 195 -8.32 -8.36 -23.53
CA VAL A 195 -7.24 -9.34 -23.64
C VAL A 195 -6.56 -9.51 -22.27
N GLY A 196 -7.28 -10.07 -21.30
CA GLY A 196 -6.79 -10.19 -19.92
C GLY A 196 -6.34 -8.84 -19.36
N HIS A 197 -5.14 -8.78 -18.75
CA HIS A 197 -4.56 -7.52 -18.29
C HIS A 197 -3.84 -6.72 -19.39
N LYS A 198 -3.70 -7.27 -20.61
CA LYS A 198 -2.99 -6.56 -21.69
C LYS A 198 -3.80 -5.47 -22.35
N LEU A 199 -5.13 -5.64 -22.40
CA LEU A 199 -6.03 -4.60 -22.92
C LEU A 199 -7.27 -4.57 -22.04
N LYS A 200 -7.43 -3.47 -21.31
CA LYS A 200 -8.54 -3.25 -20.39
C LYS A 200 -9.07 -1.83 -20.55
N VAL A 201 -10.38 -1.68 -20.52
CA VAL A 201 -11.06 -0.40 -20.37
C VAL A 201 -11.75 -0.40 -19.01
N GLN A 202 -11.57 0.66 -18.26
CA GLN A 202 -12.25 0.83 -16.97
C GLN A 202 -12.75 2.24 -16.76
N THR A 203 -13.83 2.35 -16.01
CA THR A 203 -14.36 3.63 -15.53
C THR A 203 -14.68 3.49 -14.06
N ASP A 204 -14.54 4.57 -13.31
CA ASP A 204 -14.93 4.62 -11.91
C ASP A 204 -15.50 5.98 -11.51
N LEU A 205 -16.34 5.93 -10.50
CA LEU A 205 -16.89 7.07 -9.80
C LEU A 205 -16.44 7.00 -8.35
N SER A 206 -15.78 8.05 -7.86
CA SER A 206 -15.27 8.15 -6.50
C SER A 206 -15.86 9.35 -5.79
N TYR A 207 -16.33 9.12 -4.56
CA TYR A 207 -16.73 10.17 -3.62
C TYR A 207 -15.69 10.23 -2.49
N LEU A 208 -15.06 11.38 -2.33
CA LEU A 208 -14.10 11.68 -1.28
C LEU A 208 -14.76 12.59 -0.26
N ASN A 209 -14.81 12.14 0.99
CA ASN A 209 -15.22 12.91 2.15
C ASN A 209 -14.00 13.27 2.98
N ILE A 210 -13.82 14.53 3.30
CA ILE A 210 -12.72 15.08 4.13
C ILE A 210 -13.35 15.68 5.36
N ASP A 211 -13.03 15.18 6.54
CA ASP A 211 -13.53 15.73 7.80
C ASP A 211 -13.14 17.20 7.90
N ASN A 212 -14.14 18.08 8.19
CA ASN A 212 -14.00 19.55 8.19
C ASN A 212 -13.47 20.13 6.87
N GLY A 213 -13.58 19.43 5.75
CA GLY A 213 -13.19 19.86 4.40
C GLY A 213 -14.36 19.90 3.44
N LEU A 214 -14.05 20.07 2.16
CA LEU A 214 -15.02 19.96 1.08
C LEU A 214 -15.01 18.55 0.52
N ASP A 215 -16.20 17.99 0.33
CA ASP A 215 -16.36 16.72 -0.35
C ASP A 215 -16.11 16.85 -1.85
N GLU A 216 -15.53 15.82 -2.43
CA GLU A 216 -15.20 15.80 -3.86
C GLU A 216 -15.82 14.60 -4.57
N LEU A 217 -16.33 14.83 -5.76
CA LEU A 217 -16.78 13.78 -6.68
C LEU A 217 -15.85 13.70 -7.88
N MET A 218 -15.30 12.51 -8.15
CA MET A 218 -14.37 12.29 -9.24
C MET A 218 -14.87 11.18 -10.16
N TYR A 219 -14.89 11.45 -11.47
CA TYR A 219 -15.10 10.46 -12.52
C TYR A 219 -13.81 10.22 -13.27
N ARG A 220 -13.46 8.95 -13.53
CA ARG A 220 -12.28 8.56 -14.30
C ARG A 220 -12.65 7.56 -15.39
N LEU A 221 -12.00 7.72 -16.54
CA LEU A 221 -11.97 6.74 -17.63
C LEU A 221 -10.51 6.41 -17.95
N GLN A 222 -10.19 5.12 -18.04
CA GLN A 222 -8.83 4.65 -18.29
C GLN A 222 -8.85 3.53 -19.33
N VAL A 223 -7.88 3.54 -20.22
CA VAL A 223 -7.56 2.44 -21.12
C VAL A 223 -6.14 1.98 -20.84
N ASP A 224 -5.99 0.73 -20.40
CA ASP A 224 -4.70 0.11 -20.18
C ASP A 224 -4.32 -0.72 -21.41
N VAL A 225 -3.15 -0.43 -21.98
CA VAL A 225 -2.55 -1.19 -23.07
C VAL A 225 -1.15 -1.63 -22.64
N HIS A 226 -0.90 -2.93 -22.67
CA HIS A 226 0.37 -3.53 -22.28
C HIS A 226 0.89 -4.42 -23.42
N PHE A 227 2.07 -4.12 -23.92
CA PHE A 227 2.74 -4.79 -25.05
C PHE A 227 3.67 -5.92 -24.58
#